data_cc5b33e79c876eaf69c425e523c4e161
#
_entry.id   cc5b33e79c876eaf69c425e523c4e161
#
_cell.length_a   1.000
_cell.length_b   1.000
_cell.length_c   1.000
_cell.angle_alpha   90.00
_cell.angle_beta   90.00
_cell.angle_gamma   90.00
#
_symmetry.space_group_name_H-M   'P 1'
#
loop_
_entity.id
_entity.type
_entity.pdbx_description
1 polymer ?
#
loop_
_entity_poly.entity_id
_entity_poly.type
_entity_poly.pdbx_seq_one_letter_code
_entity_poly.pdbx_strand_id
1 'polypeptide(L)'
;MQAFEQVYHKRTTSCPEGEINHNMNTASRVLNTTRNCSSPLFGNLDKIVVVGDRNLTMNEVVSVARYGTQVRLTDNHDVLRGVQASCDYINNAVETGAPIYGVTSGFGGMANVVVSREDAALLQNNMMWFLKSGSGQRLTLADVRTAMLLRINSHLHGASGIRLELIQRMETFLNAGVTPYVYEFGSIGASGDLVPLSYITGALTGLESSYKVDFNGTEMDAPTALSKLGLQPLQLLPKEGLAMMNGTSVMTGIAANCVYDTKILLALSVGAHALAIQGLNGTNQSFHPFIHQLKPHSGQKWSAAQMFNLLAGSRLVRNELDGSHDYRDDLIQDRYSLRCLPQYMGPIVDGIEEIKRQIEVEINSATDNPLIDVQNQASYHGGNFLGQYVGVGMDRLRYYIGLLAKHLDVQIASLVAPEFNNGLSPSLVGNQERTVNMGLKGLQIAGNSIMPLLTFYGNSIADRFPTHAEQFNQNINSQGFASANLARHSVGIFQQYMAIALMFGVQAVDLRTYVMDRHYDARACLSPATANLYVALREVVGQPPTTNRPYIWNDCEQSLDEHIALIAADIAAGGRIVQAVNDILPSLK
;
A
#
# COMPACT_ATOMS: atom_id res chain seq x y z
N MET A 1 40.82 -20.79 34.65
CA MET A 1 39.75 -21.61 34.08
C MET A 1 39.24 -22.61 35.14
N GLN A 2 38.81 -22.12 36.32
CA GLN A 2 38.26 -22.90 37.43
C GLN A 2 37.65 -21.99 38.53
N ALA A 3 36.98 -20.92 38.15
CA ALA A 3 36.34 -19.98 39.08
C ALA A 3 35.00 -19.40 38.58
N PHE A 4 34.30 -20.06 37.64
CA PHE A 4 33.01 -19.58 37.09
C PHE A 4 31.85 -20.60 37.17
N GLU A 5 31.99 -21.71 37.88
CA GLU A 5 30.98 -22.78 37.91
C GLU A 5 30.18 -22.91 39.22
N GLN A 6 30.19 -21.95 40.13
CA GLN A 6 29.48 -22.08 41.43
C GLN A 6 28.39 -21.07 41.77
N VAL A 7 27.74 -20.41 40.79
CA VAL A 7 26.61 -19.47 41.10
C VAL A 7 25.28 -19.88 40.46
N TYR A 8 25.17 -20.99 39.74
CA TYR A 8 23.93 -21.37 39.07
C TYR A 8 23.31 -22.70 39.57
N HIS A 9 23.18 -22.87 40.89
CA HIS A 9 22.27 -23.87 41.42
C HIS A 9 21.66 -23.40 42.73
N LYS A 10 20.45 -22.82 42.62
CA LYS A 10 19.30 -22.92 43.56
C LYS A 10 18.25 -21.87 43.26
N ARG A 11 17.25 -22.24 42.47
CA ARG A 11 15.83 -21.91 42.65
C ARG A 11 15.03 -22.52 41.50
N THR A 12 14.74 -23.82 41.62
CA THR A 12 13.61 -24.42 40.93
C THR A 12 12.39 -24.22 41.82
N THR A 13 11.47 -23.34 41.42
CA THR A 13 10.07 -23.40 41.83
C THR A 13 9.24 -23.52 40.57
N SER A 14 8.46 -24.60 40.56
CA SER A 14 7.56 -25.07 39.52
C SER A 14 6.62 -23.96 39.00
N CYS A 15 6.63 -23.73 37.69
CA CYS A 15 5.51 -23.11 36.97
C CYS A 15 4.55 -24.21 36.51
N PRO A 16 3.23 -24.02 36.60
CA PRO A 16 2.26 -24.96 36.05
C PRO A 16 2.26 -24.89 34.52
N GLU A 17 2.17 -26.05 33.90
CA GLU A 17 1.96 -26.21 32.46
C GLU A 17 0.64 -25.55 32.06
N GLY A 18 0.72 -24.37 31.43
CA GLY A 18 -0.38 -23.71 30.74
C GLY A 18 -0.13 -23.78 29.24
N GLU A 19 -1.07 -24.35 28.53
CA GLU A 19 -1.10 -24.56 27.09
C GLU A 19 -0.67 -23.29 26.30
N ILE A 20 0.41 -23.42 25.54
CA ILE A 20 0.80 -22.42 24.54
C ILE A 20 -0.15 -22.59 23.35
N ASN A 21 -1.28 -21.90 23.38
CA ASN A 21 -2.10 -21.69 22.20
C ASN A 21 -1.42 -20.62 21.32
N HIS A 22 -0.91 -21.05 20.19
CA HIS A 22 -0.42 -20.17 19.14
C HIS A 22 -1.53 -19.24 18.65
N ASN A 23 -1.56 -18.02 19.17
CA ASN A 23 -2.45 -16.96 18.70
C ASN A 23 -1.92 -16.31 17.40
N MET A 24 -1.99 -17.05 16.28
CA MET A 24 -1.91 -16.46 14.93
C MET A 24 -3.25 -15.85 14.44
N ASN A 25 -4.21 -15.65 15.33
CA ASN A 25 -5.58 -15.25 14.98
C ASN A 25 -5.96 -13.80 15.30
N THR A 26 -5.03 -12.95 15.74
CA THR A 26 -5.36 -11.55 16.04
C THR A 26 -5.55 -10.68 14.79
N ALA A 27 -4.80 -10.93 13.72
CA ALA A 27 -4.97 -10.19 12.45
C ALA A 27 -6.31 -10.50 11.74
N SER A 28 -6.80 -11.75 11.83
CA SER A 28 -8.09 -12.14 11.22
C SER A 28 -9.30 -11.61 11.98
N ARG A 29 -9.20 -11.35 13.28
CA ARG A 29 -10.30 -10.78 14.08
C ARG A 29 -10.52 -9.28 13.84
N VAL A 30 -9.45 -8.54 13.51
CA VAL A 30 -9.55 -7.11 13.19
C VAL A 30 -10.31 -6.89 11.87
N LEU A 31 -10.16 -7.79 10.88
CA LEU A 31 -10.85 -7.71 9.59
C LEU A 31 -12.37 -7.95 9.68
N ASN A 32 -12.85 -8.69 10.68
CA ASN A 32 -14.28 -8.97 10.84
C ASN A 32 -15.07 -7.89 11.59
N THR A 33 -14.42 -6.93 12.23
CA THR A 33 -15.08 -5.80 12.92
C THR A 33 -15.22 -4.55 12.05
N THR A 34 -14.64 -4.53 10.84
CA THR A 34 -14.62 -3.35 9.95
C THR A 34 -15.85 -3.20 9.05
N ARG A 35 -16.89 -4.03 9.18
CA ARG A 35 -18.11 -3.93 8.34
C ARG A 35 -18.91 -2.62 8.48
N ASN A 36 -18.56 -1.71 9.39
CA ASN A 36 -19.23 -0.43 9.60
C ASN A 36 -18.31 0.77 9.76
N CYS A 37 -17.04 0.69 9.37
CA CYS A 37 -16.18 1.87 9.34
C CYS A 37 -16.35 2.57 7.99
N SER A 38 -17.09 3.69 8.00
CA SER A 38 -16.93 4.70 6.95
C SER A 38 -15.45 5.10 6.93
N SER A 39 -14.73 4.84 5.82
CA SER A 39 -13.35 5.28 5.70
C SER A 39 -13.27 6.79 5.81
N PRO A 40 -12.53 7.36 6.75
CA PRO A 40 -12.43 8.81 6.92
C PRO A 40 -11.76 9.49 5.72
N LEU A 41 -11.05 8.73 4.88
CA LEU A 41 -10.27 9.23 3.75
C LEU A 41 -11.11 9.51 2.50
N PHE A 42 -12.35 9.03 2.45
CA PHE A 42 -13.17 9.07 1.22
C PHE A 42 -14.39 9.99 1.30
N GLY A 43 -14.68 10.59 2.45
CA GLY A 43 -15.96 11.27 2.65
C GLY A 43 -17.13 10.26 2.62
N ASN A 44 -18.29 10.68 2.16
CA ASN A 44 -19.41 9.76 1.90
C ASN A 44 -19.10 8.94 0.65
N LEU A 45 -18.61 7.70 0.83
CA LEU A 45 -18.48 6.74 -0.26
C LEU A 45 -19.88 6.30 -0.71
N ASP A 46 -20.07 6.25 -2.02
CA ASP A 46 -21.21 5.54 -2.57
C ASP A 46 -21.19 4.09 -2.07
N LYS A 47 -22.35 3.57 -1.68
CA LYS A 47 -22.45 2.18 -1.22
C LYS A 47 -22.19 1.17 -2.35
N ILE A 48 -22.21 1.64 -3.60
CA ILE A 48 -22.07 0.85 -4.81
C ILE A 48 -21.16 1.60 -5.79
N VAL A 49 -20.15 0.92 -6.31
CA VAL A 49 -19.31 1.37 -7.42
C VAL A 49 -19.86 0.76 -8.71
N VAL A 50 -20.30 1.62 -9.63
CA VAL A 50 -20.75 1.20 -10.97
C VAL A 50 -19.56 1.17 -11.91
N VAL A 51 -19.30 0.03 -12.56
CA VAL A 51 -18.16 -0.20 -13.46
C VAL A 51 -18.62 -0.24 -14.91
N GLY A 52 -17.95 0.51 -15.77
CA GLY A 52 -18.23 0.58 -17.21
C GLY A 52 -18.92 1.86 -17.68
N ASP A 53 -19.40 2.73 -16.78
CA ASP A 53 -20.02 4.01 -17.16
C ASP A 53 -19.00 5.15 -17.31
N ARG A 54 -17.96 5.11 -16.49
CA ARG A 54 -16.90 6.11 -16.42
C ARG A 54 -15.62 5.53 -15.89
N ASN A 55 -14.54 6.28 -15.99
CA ASN A 55 -13.27 5.91 -15.39
C ASN A 55 -13.40 5.75 -13.86
N LEU A 56 -12.84 4.67 -13.34
CA LEU A 56 -12.72 4.43 -11.91
C LEU A 56 -11.62 5.33 -11.33
N THR A 57 -11.85 5.85 -10.14
CA THR A 57 -10.83 6.53 -9.34
C THR A 57 -10.11 5.52 -8.44
N MET A 58 -8.89 5.84 -8.04
CA MET A 58 -8.14 5.01 -7.08
C MET A 58 -8.91 4.81 -5.77
N ASN A 59 -9.64 5.82 -5.30
CA ASN A 59 -10.44 5.74 -4.09
C ASN A 59 -11.57 4.71 -4.20
N GLU A 60 -12.28 4.66 -5.32
CA GLU A 60 -13.31 3.66 -5.57
C GLU A 60 -12.74 2.25 -5.62
N VAL A 61 -11.59 2.10 -6.29
CA VAL A 61 -10.87 0.82 -6.36
C VAL A 61 -10.52 0.30 -4.97
N VAL A 62 -9.93 1.15 -4.13
CA VAL A 62 -9.56 0.79 -2.76
C VAL A 62 -10.81 0.55 -1.89
N SER A 63 -11.91 1.28 -2.12
CA SER A 63 -13.16 1.09 -1.37
C SER A 63 -13.77 -0.30 -1.58
N VAL A 64 -13.77 -0.78 -2.81
CA VAL A 64 -14.21 -2.15 -3.15
C VAL A 64 -13.27 -3.19 -2.55
N ALA A 65 -11.97 -2.95 -2.64
CA ALA A 65 -10.95 -3.91 -2.21
C ALA A 65 -10.92 -4.13 -0.69
N ARG A 66 -11.03 -3.05 0.10
CA ARG A 66 -10.76 -3.07 1.55
C ARG A 66 -11.99 -2.85 2.41
N TYR A 67 -12.96 -2.06 1.93
CA TYR A 67 -14.09 -1.61 2.77
C TYR A 67 -15.42 -2.26 2.41
N GLY A 68 -15.42 -3.23 1.48
CA GLY A 68 -16.60 -4.03 1.14
C GLY A 68 -17.67 -3.26 0.36
N THR A 69 -17.30 -2.12 -0.28
CA THR A 69 -18.19 -1.43 -1.21
C THR A 69 -18.63 -2.39 -2.30
N GLN A 70 -19.93 -2.44 -2.57
CA GLN A 70 -20.48 -3.33 -3.57
C GLN A 70 -20.13 -2.87 -4.97
N VAL A 71 -19.98 -3.81 -5.89
CA VAL A 71 -19.76 -3.56 -7.31
C VAL A 71 -21.06 -3.80 -8.06
N ARG A 72 -21.36 -2.97 -9.05
CA ARG A 72 -22.42 -3.20 -10.02
C ARG A 72 -21.89 -2.93 -11.43
N LEU A 73 -22.12 -3.87 -12.33
CA LEU A 73 -21.84 -3.64 -13.75
C LEU A 73 -22.80 -2.57 -14.30
N THR A 74 -22.32 -1.84 -15.29
CA THR A 74 -23.16 -0.87 -16.03
C THR A 74 -24.39 -1.55 -16.64
N ASP A 75 -25.50 -0.84 -16.70
CA ASP A 75 -26.69 -1.18 -17.49
C ASP A 75 -26.70 -0.46 -18.86
N ASN A 76 -25.63 0.21 -19.21
CA ASN A 76 -25.47 0.88 -20.51
C ASN A 76 -25.47 -0.17 -21.65
N HIS A 77 -26.54 -0.17 -22.43
CA HIS A 77 -26.72 -1.11 -23.53
C HIS A 77 -25.61 -1.04 -24.60
N ASP A 78 -24.96 0.11 -24.80
CA ASP A 78 -23.90 0.26 -25.80
C ASP A 78 -22.62 -0.47 -25.33
N VAL A 79 -22.29 -0.37 -24.04
CA VAL A 79 -21.15 -1.08 -23.43
C VAL A 79 -21.40 -2.60 -23.50
N LEU A 80 -22.56 -3.05 -23.05
CA LEU A 80 -22.91 -4.48 -23.05
C LEU A 80 -22.97 -5.07 -24.46
N ARG A 81 -23.51 -4.32 -25.43
CA ARG A 81 -23.48 -4.72 -26.86
C ARG A 81 -22.05 -4.78 -27.39
N GLY A 82 -21.15 -3.87 -27.00
CA GLY A 82 -19.74 -3.92 -27.38
C GLY A 82 -19.05 -5.20 -26.89
N VAL A 83 -19.30 -5.59 -25.63
CA VAL A 83 -18.79 -6.86 -25.07
C VAL A 83 -19.30 -8.05 -25.87
N GLN A 84 -20.62 -8.14 -26.12
CA GLN A 84 -21.23 -9.24 -26.88
C GLN A 84 -20.70 -9.28 -28.32
N ALA A 85 -20.64 -8.14 -29.00
CA ALA A 85 -20.16 -8.08 -30.39
C ALA A 85 -18.70 -8.48 -30.54
N SER A 86 -17.84 -8.20 -29.55
CA SER A 86 -16.46 -8.69 -29.57
C SER A 86 -16.37 -10.20 -29.37
N CYS A 87 -17.26 -10.80 -28.59
CA CYS A 87 -17.40 -12.25 -28.44
C CYS A 87 -17.88 -12.89 -29.75
N ASP A 88 -18.90 -12.32 -30.39
CA ASP A 88 -19.44 -12.80 -31.66
C ASP A 88 -18.39 -12.75 -32.79
N TYR A 89 -17.55 -11.72 -32.80
CA TYR A 89 -16.41 -11.63 -33.74
C TYR A 89 -15.47 -12.83 -33.57
N ILE A 90 -15.11 -13.20 -32.35
CA ILE A 90 -14.25 -14.36 -32.08
C ILE A 90 -14.91 -15.67 -32.55
N ASN A 91 -16.20 -15.86 -32.23
CA ASN A 91 -16.93 -17.05 -32.64
C ASN A 91 -16.95 -17.19 -34.16
N ASN A 92 -17.23 -16.11 -34.90
CA ASN A 92 -17.19 -16.10 -36.35
C ASN A 92 -15.77 -16.40 -36.91
N ALA A 93 -14.73 -15.86 -36.26
CA ALA A 93 -13.35 -16.15 -36.69
C ALA A 93 -12.99 -17.61 -36.49
N VAL A 94 -13.42 -18.26 -35.42
CA VAL A 94 -13.23 -19.70 -35.19
C VAL A 94 -14.00 -20.52 -36.22
N GLU A 95 -15.24 -20.14 -36.56
CA GLU A 95 -16.06 -20.82 -37.56
C GLU A 95 -15.50 -20.75 -38.98
N THR A 96 -14.95 -19.60 -39.34
CA THR A 96 -14.38 -19.35 -40.68
C THR A 96 -12.92 -19.75 -40.81
N GLY A 97 -12.25 -20.10 -39.68
CA GLY A 97 -10.82 -20.41 -39.64
C GLY A 97 -9.92 -19.18 -39.83
N ALA A 98 -10.42 -17.97 -39.54
CA ALA A 98 -9.61 -16.76 -39.64
C ALA A 98 -8.44 -16.80 -38.64
N PRO A 99 -7.23 -16.36 -39.01
CA PRO A 99 -6.06 -16.45 -38.14
C PRO A 99 -6.14 -15.41 -37.01
N ILE A 100 -6.26 -15.87 -35.78
CA ILE A 100 -6.20 -15.04 -34.56
C ILE A 100 -5.23 -15.67 -33.59
N TYR A 101 -4.24 -14.89 -33.11
CA TYR A 101 -3.25 -15.33 -32.14
C TYR A 101 -3.92 -15.86 -30.87
N GLY A 102 -3.50 -17.06 -30.44
CA GLY A 102 -3.97 -17.70 -29.24
C GLY A 102 -5.44 -18.14 -29.27
N VAL A 103 -6.06 -18.15 -30.44
CA VAL A 103 -7.42 -18.66 -30.71
C VAL A 103 -7.35 -19.77 -31.76
N THR A 104 -6.92 -19.43 -32.96
CA THR A 104 -6.68 -20.38 -34.07
C THR A 104 -5.19 -20.67 -34.27
N SER A 105 -4.34 -20.14 -33.39
CA SER A 105 -2.91 -20.44 -33.29
C SER A 105 -2.50 -20.72 -31.86
N GLY A 106 -1.32 -21.32 -31.65
CA GLY A 106 -0.70 -21.50 -30.35
C GLY A 106 -0.25 -20.18 -29.71
N PHE A 107 0.32 -20.26 -28.50
CA PHE A 107 0.83 -19.14 -27.75
C PHE A 107 2.34 -18.99 -27.85
N GLY A 108 2.84 -17.76 -27.61
CA GLY A 108 4.28 -17.49 -27.48
C GLY A 108 5.09 -17.90 -28.67
N GLY A 109 6.15 -18.66 -28.47
CA GLY A 109 6.98 -19.21 -29.52
C GLY A 109 6.28 -20.23 -30.44
N MET A 110 5.08 -20.67 -30.08
CA MET A 110 4.22 -21.54 -30.87
C MET A 110 3.14 -20.78 -31.67
N ALA A 111 3.25 -19.49 -31.83
CA ALA A 111 2.27 -18.64 -32.53
C ALA A 111 2.01 -19.09 -34.00
N ASN A 112 2.97 -19.79 -34.62
CA ASN A 112 2.86 -20.32 -35.99
C ASN A 112 2.20 -21.71 -36.07
N VAL A 113 1.87 -22.33 -34.93
CA VAL A 113 1.20 -23.63 -34.89
C VAL A 113 -0.30 -23.40 -35.03
N VAL A 114 -0.88 -23.95 -36.10
CA VAL A 114 -2.34 -23.86 -36.30
C VAL A 114 -3.05 -24.78 -35.33
N VAL A 115 -4.07 -24.23 -34.65
CA VAL A 115 -4.94 -24.94 -33.71
C VAL A 115 -6.27 -25.24 -34.42
N SER A 116 -6.72 -26.48 -34.32
CA SER A 116 -7.99 -26.88 -34.91
C SER A 116 -9.18 -26.22 -34.21
N ARG A 117 -10.32 -26.19 -34.87
CA ARG A 117 -11.56 -25.66 -34.25
C ARG A 117 -11.95 -26.46 -33.01
N GLU A 118 -11.78 -27.77 -33.06
CA GLU A 118 -12.08 -28.71 -31.98
C GLU A 118 -11.18 -28.48 -30.76
N ASP A 119 -9.91 -28.11 -31.01
CA ASP A 119 -8.93 -27.90 -29.96
C ASP A 119 -8.90 -26.46 -29.42
N ALA A 120 -9.55 -25.50 -30.06
CA ALA A 120 -9.47 -24.09 -29.69
C ALA A 120 -9.98 -23.82 -28.26
N ALA A 121 -11.04 -24.50 -27.80
CA ALA A 121 -11.52 -24.41 -26.43
C ALA A 121 -10.62 -25.19 -25.45
N LEU A 122 -10.11 -26.35 -25.85
CA LEU A 122 -9.18 -27.14 -25.04
C LEU A 122 -7.88 -26.38 -24.77
N LEU A 123 -7.37 -25.65 -25.77
CA LEU A 123 -6.22 -24.77 -25.63
C LEU A 123 -6.40 -23.75 -24.51
N GLN A 124 -7.58 -23.12 -24.42
CA GLN A 124 -7.89 -22.13 -23.35
C GLN A 124 -7.93 -22.80 -21.95
N ASN A 125 -8.51 -23.99 -21.85
CA ASN A 125 -8.55 -24.71 -20.58
C ASN A 125 -7.15 -25.21 -20.16
N ASN A 126 -6.28 -25.60 -21.10
CA ASN A 126 -4.89 -25.98 -20.81
C ASN A 126 -4.07 -24.83 -20.23
N MET A 127 -4.41 -23.56 -20.53
CA MET A 127 -3.75 -22.40 -19.91
C MET A 127 -3.84 -22.42 -18.39
N MET A 128 -4.95 -22.85 -17.82
CA MET A 128 -5.10 -22.96 -16.37
C MET A 128 -4.13 -23.98 -15.75
N TRP A 129 -3.68 -24.99 -16.52
CA TRP A 129 -2.76 -26.00 -16.02
C TRP A 129 -1.30 -25.59 -16.12
N PHE A 130 -0.83 -25.20 -17.31
CA PHE A 130 0.59 -24.88 -17.44
C PHE A 130 0.96 -23.54 -16.77
N LEU A 131 0.00 -22.64 -16.54
CA LEU A 131 0.20 -21.42 -15.79
C LEU A 131 -0.02 -21.57 -14.27
N LYS A 132 -0.45 -22.75 -13.79
CA LYS A 132 -0.62 -23.01 -12.36
C LYS A 132 0.72 -23.32 -11.68
N SER A 133 1.66 -22.36 -11.72
CA SER A 133 3.05 -22.51 -11.29
C SER A 133 3.50 -21.40 -10.32
N GLY A 134 2.55 -20.64 -9.74
CA GLY A 134 2.85 -19.60 -8.76
C GLY A 134 3.40 -20.16 -7.44
N SER A 135 4.27 -19.40 -6.79
CA SER A 135 4.90 -19.78 -5.52
C SER A 135 5.16 -18.56 -4.62
N GLY A 136 5.72 -18.79 -3.44
CA GLY A 136 5.99 -17.75 -2.45
C GLY A 136 4.79 -17.48 -1.53
N GLN A 137 4.72 -16.28 -0.97
CA GLN A 137 3.64 -15.85 -0.10
C GLN A 137 2.34 -15.62 -0.91
N ARG A 138 1.20 -15.76 -0.24
CA ARG A 138 -0.08 -15.34 -0.83
C ARG A 138 -0.15 -13.81 -0.86
N LEU A 139 -0.64 -13.25 -1.95
CA LEU A 139 -0.98 -11.84 -2.03
C LEU A 139 -2.07 -11.50 -1.01
N THR A 140 -2.15 -10.23 -0.61
CA THR A 140 -3.24 -9.79 0.26
C THR A 140 -4.59 -9.94 -0.45
N LEU A 141 -5.64 -10.23 0.31
CA LEU A 141 -6.99 -10.31 -0.27
C LEU A 141 -7.39 -9.00 -0.96
N ALA A 142 -6.97 -7.85 -0.42
CA ALA A 142 -7.23 -6.54 -1.01
C ALA A 142 -6.59 -6.41 -2.41
N ASP A 143 -5.35 -6.87 -2.60
CA ASP A 143 -4.66 -6.80 -3.88
C ASP A 143 -5.34 -7.68 -4.94
N VAL A 144 -5.78 -8.88 -4.54
CA VAL A 144 -6.48 -9.80 -5.46
C VAL A 144 -7.90 -9.28 -5.78
N ARG A 145 -8.62 -8.73 -4.82
CA ARG A 145 -9.94 -8.10 -5.05
C ARG A 145 -9.82 -6.92 -6.00
N THR A 146 -8.77 -6.09 -5.81
CA THR A 146 -8.45 -5.02 -6.77
C THR A 146 -8.23 -5.60 -8.16
N ALA A 147 -7.40 -6.64 -8.29
CA ALA A 147 -7.12 -7.27 -9.60
C ALA A 147 -8.40 -7.75 -10.30
N MET A 148 -9.34 -8.37 -9.58
CA MET A 148 -10.63 -8.78 -10.13
C MET A 148 -11.45 -7.58 -10.62
N LEU A 149 -11.52 -6.50 -9.83
CA LEU A 149 -12.23 -5.27 -10.23
C LEU A 149 -11.62 -4.66 -11.50
N LEU A 150 -10.30 -4.57 -11.57
CA LEU A 150 -9.62 -4.04 -12.75
C LEU A 150 -9.79 -4.94 -13.98
N ARG A 151 -9.89 -6.26 -13.78
CA ARG A 151 -10.18 -7.17 -14.89
C ARG A 151 -11.59 -6.99 -15.41
N ILE A 152 -12.59 -6.80 -14.54
CA ILE A 152 -13.96 -6.40 -14.92
C ILE A 152 -13.90 -5.12 -15.77
N ASN A 153 -13.25 -4.07 -15.27
CA ASN A 153 -13.18 -2.77 -15.95
C ASN A 153 -12.53 -2.89 -17.33
N SER A 154 -11.42 -3.63 -17.43
CA SER A 154 -10.71 -3.90 -18.70
C SER A 154 -11.63 -4.57 -19.72
N HIS A 155 -12.41 -5.55 -19.33
CA HIS A 155 -13.30 -6.30 -20.24
C HIS A 155 -14.52 -5.50 -20.70
N LEU A 156 -15.02 -4.57 -19.86
CA LEU A 156 -16.14 -3.70 -20.22
C LEU A 156 -15.81 -2.68 -21.33
N HIS A 157 -14.54 -2.55 -21.73
CA HIS A 157 -14.19 -1.85 -22.98
C HIS A 157 -14.71 -2.55 -24.24
N GLY A 158 -15.20 -3.80 -24.14
CA GLY A 158 -15.77 -4.54 -25.27
C GLY A 158 -14.76 -4.94 -26.35
N ALA A 159 -13.47 -5.08 -25.98
CA ALA A 159 -12.38 -5.37 -26.92
C ALA A 159 -11.69 -6.73 -26.69
N SER A 160 -12.15 -7.53 -25.74
CA SER A 160 -11.46 -8.78 -25.32
C SER A 160 -12.04 -10.06 -25.89
N GLY A 161 -13.24 -10.05 -26.43
CA GLY A 161 -13.89 -11.24 -27.02
C GLY A 161 -14.29 -12.30 -26.01
N ILE A 162 -14.76 -11.89 -24.83
CA ILE A 162 -15.22 -12.80 -23.76
C ILE A 162 -16.72 -12.66 -23.50
N ARG A 163 -17.34 -13.74 -22.97
CA ARG A 163 -18.74 -13.73 -22.54
C ARG A 163 -18.95 -12.82 -21.34
N LEU A 164 -20.09 -12.13 -21.32
CA LEU A 164 -20.52 -11.31 -20.17
C LEU A 164 -20.61 -12.14 -18.88
N GLU A 165 -20.92 -13.44 -18.97
CA GLU A 165 -21.02 -14.35 -17.81
C GLU A 165 -19.72 -14.38 -16.97
N LEU A 166 -18.52 -14.34 -17.57
CA LEU A 166 -17.25 -14.30 -16.83
C LEU A 166 -17.09 -12.99 -16.06
N ILE A 167 -17.52 -11.88 -16.64
CA ILE A 167 -17.52 -10.57 -15.99
C ILE A 167 -18.48 -10.56 -14.79
N GLN A 168 -19.68 -11.09 -14.97
CA GLN A 168 -20.70 -11.22 -13.92
C GLN A 168 -20.26 -12.14 -12.77
N ARG A 169 -19.49 -13.21 -13.08
CA ARG A 169 -18.91 -14.07 -12.03
C ARG A 169 -17.90 -13.35 -11.17
N MET A 170 -17.05 -12.50 -11.75
CA MET A 170 -16.11 -11.67 -10.98
C MET A 170 -16.87 -10.66 -10.09
N GLU A 171 -17.92 -10.03 -10.60
CA GLU A 171 -18.82 -9.18 -9.80
C GLU A 171 -19.43 -9.96 -8.62
N THR A 172 -19.94 -11.15 -8.89
CA THR A 172 -20.52 -12.04 -7.85
C THR A 172 -19.50 -12.41 -6.79
N PHE A 173 -18.26 -12.76 -7.18
CA PHE A 173 -17.17 -13.07 -6.24
C PHE A 173 -16.83 -11.88 -5.36
N LEU A 174 -16.65 -10.69 -5.95
CA LEU A 174 -16.39 -9.47 -5.20
C LEU A 174 -17.48 -9.18 -4.18
N ASN A 175 -18.74 -9.26 -4.60
CA ASN A 175 -19.89 -8.91 -3.77
C ASN A 175 -20.18 -9.96 -2.67
N ALA A 176 -19.89 -11.23 -2.94
CA ALA A 176 -20.07 -12.32 -1.97
C ALA A 176 -18.88 -12.48 -1.02
N GLY A 177 -17.78 -11.74 -1.21
CA GLY A 177 -16.57 -11.87 -0.40
C GLY A 177 -15.77 -13.13 -0.70
N VAL A 178 -15.80 -13.60 -1.95
CA VAL A 178 -14.97 -14.71 -2.42
C VAL A 178 -13.72 -14.14 -3.09
N THR A 179 -12.54 -14.53 -2.62
CA THR A 179 -11.26 -14.03 -3.12
C THR A 179 -10.31 -15.21 -3.40
N PRO A 180 -9.89 -15.44 -4.66
CA PRO A 180 -8.91 -16.48 -5.00
C PRO A 180 -7.57 -16.26 -4.30
N TYR A 181 -6.87 -17.35 -3.94
CA TYR A 181 -5.49 -17.25 -3.49
C TYR A 181 -4.55 -17.16 -4.69
N VAL A 182 -3.75 -16.08 -4.71
CA VAL A 182 -2.74 -15.78 -5.72
C VAL A 182 -1.39 -15.64 -5.02
N TYR A 183 -0.30 -15.96 -5.68
CA TYR A 183 1.04 -16.00 -5.10
C TYR A 183 1.94 -14.90 -5.65
N GLU A 184 2.96 -14.49 -4.86
CA GLU A 184 3.85 -13.37 -5.16
C GLU A 184 4.89 -13.63 -6.27
N PHE A 185 5.11 -14.91 -6.66
CA PHE A 185 6.00 -15.25 -7.76
C PHE A 185 5.24 -15.96 -8.88
N GLY A 186 5.56 -15.59 -10.12
CA GLY A 186 4.98 -16.21 -11.33
C GLY A 186 4.81 -15.28 -12.51
N SER A 187 5.07 -13.96 -12.37
CA SER A 187 4.96 -13.02 -13.48
C SER A 187 6.26 -12.23 -13.66
N ILE A 188 6.71 -12.10 -14.91
CA ILE A 188 7.80 -11.21 -15.31
C ILE A 188 7.27 -9.90 -15.93
N GLY A 189 5.95 -9.74 -16.00
CA GLY A 189 5.31 -8.56 -16.58
C GLY A 189 5.52 -8.39 -18.08
N ALA A 190 5.76 -9.49 -18.81
CA ALA A 190 5.94 -9.48 -20.27
C ALA A 190 4.61 -9.60 -21.02
N SER A 191 3.80 -10.61 -20.70
CA SER A 191 2.41 -10.77 -21.19
C SER A 191 1.40 -10.40 -20.11
N GLY A 192 1.68 -9.39 -19.34
CA GLY A 192 0.96 -9.07 -18.11
C GLY A 192 1.23 -10.11 -17.04
N ASP A 193 0.18 -10.47 -16.30
CA ASP A 193 0.22 -11.31 -15.11
C ASP A 193 -0.32 -12.72 -15.35
N LEU A 194 0.22 -13.44 -16.36
CA LEU A 194 -0.31 -14.74 -16.80
C LEU A 194 -0.55 -15.71 -15.64
N VAL A 195 0.50 -16.03 -14.86
CA VAL A 195 0.41 -16.98 -13.76
C VAL A 195 -0.51 -16.46 -12.63
N PRO A 196 -0.38 -15.24 -12.12
CA PRO A 196 -1.31 -14.70 -11.13
C PRO A 196 -2.78 -14.73 -11.57
N LEU A 197 -3.08 -14.30 -12.81
CA LEU A 197 -4.44 -14.29 -13.35
C LEU A 197 -4.99 -15.70 -13.59
N SER A 198 -4.15 -16.71 -13.81
CA SER A 198 -4.60 -18.10 -13.94
C SER A 198 -5.27 -18.62 -12.66
N TYR A 199 -4.82 -18.19 -11.49
CA TYR A 199 -5.45 -18.54 -10.21
C TYR A 199 -6.83 -17.91 -10.05
N ILE A 200 -7.00 -16.67 -10.49
CA ILE A 200 -8.31 -16.00 -10.52
C ILE A 200 -9.23 -16.74 -11.49
N THR A 201 -8.76 -16.99 -12.71
CA THR A 201 -9.54 -17.67 -13.76
C THR A 201 -9.94 -19.08 -13.34
N GLY A 202 -9.00 -19.87 -12.81
CA GLY A 202 -9.27 -21.23 -12.35
C GLY A 202 -10.29 -21.28 -11.19
N ALA A 203 -10.27 -20.31 -10.30
CA ALA A 203 -11.28 -20.19 -9.24
C ALA A 203 -12.66 -19.83 -9.81
N LEU A 204 -12.73 -18.94 -10.80
CA LEU A 204 -13.98 -18.54 -11.45
C LEU A 204 -14.62 -19.69 -12.27
N THR A 205 -13.81 -20.53 -12.90
CA THR A 205 -14.32 -21.70 -13.64
C THR A 205 -14.86 -22.79 -12.73
N GLY A 206 -14.26 -22.96 -11.55
CA GLY A 206 -14.66 -23.94 -10.56
C GLY A 206 -14.56 -25.39 -11.01
N LEU A 207 -13.73 -25.68 -12.03
CA LEU A 207 -13.55 -27.03 -12.56
C LEU A 207 -12.67 -27.90 -11.65
N GLU A 208 -11.73 -27.27 -10.90
CA GLU A 208 -10.67 -27.99 -10.20
C GLU A 208 -10.58 -27.60 -8.70
N SER A 209 -10.62 -28.60 -7.84
CA SER A 209 -10.55 -28.42 -6.37
C SER A 209 -9.17 -27.94 -5.88
N SER A 210 -8.15 -28.00 -6.74
CA SER A 210 -6.80 -27.50 -6.43
C SER A 210 -6.70 -25.97 -6.43
N TYR A 211 -7.68 -25.25 -6.99
CA TYR A 211 -7.81 -23.79 -6.85
C TYR A 211 -8.53 -23.49 -5.53
N LYS A 212 -7.89 -22.67 -4.68
CA LYS A 212 -8.39 -22.32 -3.37
C LYS A 212 -8.80 -20.86 -3.32
N VAL A 213 -9.79 -20.57 -2.47
CA VAL A 213 -10.31 -19.23 -2.24
C VAL A 213 -10.48 -18.96 -0.76
N ASP A 214 -10.41 -17.70 -0.38
CA ASP A 214 -11.00 -17.19 0.85
C ASP A 214 -12.49 -16.90 0.59
N PHE A 215 -13.35 -17.41 1.42
CA PHE A 215 -14.77 -17.07 1.42
C PHE A 215 -15.15 -16.48 2.77
N ASN A 216 -15.15 -15.15 2.86
CA ASN A 216 -15.41 -14.41 4.10
C ASN A 216 -14.56 -14.90 5.29
N GLY A 217 -13.25 -15.09 5.10
CA GLY A 217 -12.31 -15.53 6.12
C GLY A 217 -12.20 -17.05 6.28
N THR A 218 -12.86 -17.83 5.42
CA THR A 218 -12.79 -19.30 5.45
C THR A 218 -12.16 -19.81 4.17
N GLU A 219 -11.06 -20.56 4.28
CA GLU A 219 -10.44 -21.22 3.14
C GLU A 219 -11.30 -22.40 2.66
N MET A 220 -11.53 -22.49 1.35
CA MET A 220 -12.16 -23.64 0.70
C MET A 220 -11.69 -23.79 -0.75
N ASP A 221 -12.07 -24.89 -1.41
CA ASP A 221 -11.82 -25.03 -2.84
C ASP A 221 -12.87 -24.28 -3.68
N ALA A 222 -12.48 -23.96 -4.92
CA ALA A 222 -13.32 -23.20 -5.83
C ALA A 222 -14.65 -23.90 -6.16
N PRO A 223 -14.72 -25.21 -6.48
CA PRO A 223 -16.00 -25.91 -6.68
C PRO A 223 -16.97 -25.77 -5.51
N THR A 224 -16.46 -25.91 -4.27
CA THR A 224 -17.26 -25.74 -3.05
C THR A 224 -17.78 -24.32 -2.90
N ALA A 225 -16.94 -23.30 -3.19
CA ALA A 225 -17.34 -21.90 -3.16
C ALA A 225 -18.42 -21.59 -4.20
N LEU A 226 -18.27 -22.08 -5.46
CA LEU A 226 -19.29 -21.92 -6.50
C LEU A 226 -20.62 -22.55 -6.08
N SER A 227 -20.59 -23.78 -5.56
CA SER A 227 -21.80 -24.47 -5.09
C SER A 227 -22.56 -23.64 -4.04
N LYS A 228 -21.84 -23.02 -3.08
CA LYS A 228 -22.43 -22.13 -2.09
C LYS A 228 -23.05 -20.86 -2.68
N LEU A 229 -22.55 -20.41 -3.83
CA LEU A 229 -23.09 -19.26 -4.58
C LEU A 229 -24.23 -19.67 -5.54
N GLY A 230 -24.53 -20.97 -5.67
CA GLY A 230 -25.49 -21.48 -6.66
C GLY A 230 -24.99 -21.42 -8.09
N LEU A 231 -23.66 -21.28 -8.30
CA LEU A 231 -23.03 -21.22 -9.61
C LEU A 231 -22.57 -22.62 -10.04
N GLN A 232 -22.73 -22.92 -11.34
CA GLN A 232 -22.21 -24.15 -11.93
C GLN A 232 -20.79 -23.96 -12.43
N PRO A 233 -19.94 -25.01 -12.45
CA PRO A 233 -18.66 -24.97 -13.15
C PRO A 233 -18.79 -24.51 -14.60
N LEU A 234 -17.78 -23.81 -15.13
CA LEU A 234 -17.82 -23.21 -16.45
C LEU A 234 -16.56 -23.53 -17.22
N GLN A 235 -16.72 -24.06 -18.45
CA GLN A 235 -15.61 -24.24 -19.38
C GLN A 235 -15.36 -22.95 -20.17
N LEU A 236 -14.07 -22.63 -20.36
CA LEU A 236 -13.67 -21.49 -21.17
C LEU A 236 -13.89 -21.78 -22.65
N LEU A 237 -14.43 -20.81 -23.37
CA LEU A 237 -14.56 -20.80 -24.81
C LEU A 237 -13.27 -20.24 -25.49
N PRO A 238 -13.11 -20.37 -26.82
CA PRO A 238 -11.99 -19.79 -27.55
C PRO A 238 -11.77 -18.30 -27.19
N LYS A 239 -10.51 -17.86 -27.02
CA LYS A 239 -10.09 -16.54 -26.54
C LYS A 239 -10.25 -16.29 -25.03
N GLU A 240 -11.23 -16.91 -24.35
CA GLU A 240 -11.53 -16.55 -22.95
C GLU A 240 -10.38 -16.79 -21.97
N GLY A 241 -9.63 -17.89 -22.15
CA GLY A 241 -8.44 -18.14 -21.35
C GLY A 241 -7.40 -17.03 -21.53
N LEU A 242 -7.07 -16.71 -22.78
CA LEU A 242 -6.12 -15.64 -23.09
C LEU A 242 -6.65 -14.29 -22.57
N ALA A 243 -7.90 -13.94 -22.83
CA ALA A 243 -8.50 -12.69 -22.37
C ALA A 243 -8.47 -12.56 -20.83
N MET A 244 -8.73 -13.63 -20.10
CA MET A 244 -8.72 -13.61 -18.64
C MET A 244 -7.32 -13.50 -18.04
N MET A 245 -6.28 -14.03 -18.71
CA MET A 245 -4.92 -14.17 -18.15
C MET A 245 -3.90 -13.19 -18.73
N ASN A 246 -4.16 -12.60 -19.90
CA ASN A 246 -3.25 -11.69 -20.58
C ASN A 246 -3.58 -10.23 -20.23
N GLY A 247 -2.91 -9.67 -19.23
CA GLY A 247 -3.11 -8.27 -18.82
C GLY A 247 -2.42 -7.93 -17.51
N THR A 248 -2.43 -6.64 -17.16
CA THR A 248 -1.66 -6.05 -16.04
C THR A 248 -2.44 -5.96 -14.74
N SER A 249 -3.62 -6.56 -14.64
CA SER A 249 -4.59 -6.28 -13.57
C SER A 249 -4.07 -6.59 -12.16
N VAL A 250 -3.23 -7.62 -11.98
CA VAL A 250 -2.71 -7.98 -10.65
C VAL A 250 -1.63 -7.02 -10.20
N MET A 251 -0.60 -6.77 -11.04
CA MET A 251 0.44 -5.80 -10.71
C MET A 251 -0.13 -4.39 -10.52
N THR A 252 -1.12 -3.98 -11.33
CA THR A 252 -1.79 -2.69 -11.18
C THR A 252 -2.63 -2.63 -9.90
N GLY A 253 -3.26 -3.74 -9.52
CA GLY A 253 -4.01 -3.85 -8.26
C GLY A 253 -3.12 -3.67 -7.03
N ILE A 254 -1.97 -4.33 -7.00
CA ILE A 254 -0.96 -4.14 -5.95
C ILE A 254 -0.48 -2.68 -5.94
N ALA A 255 -0.16 -2.12 -7.13
CA ALA A 255 0.33 -0.76 -7.28
C ALA A 255 -0.67 0.28 -6.77
N ALA A 256 -1.95 0.15 -7.11
CA ALA A 256 -3.00 1.05 -6.64
C ALA A 256 -3.10 1.09 -5.11
N ASN A 257 -3.10 -0.08 -4.47
CA ASN A 257 -3.08 -0.18 -3.01
C ASN A 257 -1.79 0.38 -2.39
N CYS A 258 -0.61 0.16 -3.02
CA CYS A 258 0.66 0.70 -2.55
C CYS A 258 0.73 2.23 -2.64
N VAL A 259 0.24 2.81 -3.73
CA VAL A 259 0.17 4.29 -3.88
C VAL A 259 -0.76 4.88 -2.82
N TYR A 260 -1.92 4.27 -2.60
CA TYR A 260 -2.86 4.69 -1.56
C TYR A 260 -2.22 4.69 -0.16
N ASP A 261 -1.58 3.58 0.23
CA ASP A 261 -0.90 3.45 1.51
C ASP A 261 0.27 4.43 1.65
N THR A 262 1.01 4.66 0.55
CA THR A 262 2.13 5.63 0.55
C THR A 262 1.64 7.06 0.72
N LYS A 263 0.47 7.43 0.20
CA LYS A 263 -0.15 8.76 0.46
C LYS A 263 -0.49 8.93 1.95
N ILE A 264 -1.01 7.90 2.60
CA ILE A 264 -1.23 7.91 4.06
C ILE A 264 0.10 8.10 4.80
N LEU A 265 1.12 7.31 4.45
CA LEU A 265 2.43 7.38 5.08
C LEU A 265 3.13 8.73 4.83
N LEU A 266 2.91 9.35 3.67
CA LEU A 266 3.37 10.72 3.40
C LEU A 266 2.71 11.74 4.34
N ALA A 267 1.38 11.67 4.53
CA ALA A 267 0.68 12.55 5.47
C ALA A 267 1.15 12.33 6.92
N LEU A 268 1.33 11.07 7.32
CA LEU A 268 1.90 10.73 8.64
C LEU A 268 3.35 11.21 8.79
N SER A 269 4.17 11.16 7.72
CA SER A 269 5.53 11.71 7.73
C SER A 269 5.51 13.21 8.01
N VAL A 270 4.61 13.96 7.36
CA VAL A 270 4.44 15.41 7.62
C VAL A 270 4.01 15.65 9.06
N GLY A 271 3.07 14.85 9.60
CA GLY A 271 2.65 14.91 11.00
C GLY A 271 3.78 14.59 11.99
N ALA A 272 4.57 13.55 11.72
CA ALA A 272 5.73 13.16 12.53
C ALA A 272 6.81 14.27 12.54
N HIS A 273 7.08 14.87 11.38
CA HIS A 273 7.99 16.03 11.29
C HIS A 273 7.45 17.23 12.09
N ALA A 274 6.15 17.48 12.05
CA ALA A 274 5.56 18.58 12.84
C ALA A 274 5.70 18.34 14.35
N LEU A 275 5.53 17.10 14.83
CA LEU A 275 5.80 16.75 16.23
C LEU A 275 7.29 16.90 16.57
N ALA A 276 8.19 16.44 15.67
CA ALA A 276 9.65 16.58 15.88
C ALA A 276 10.09 18.04 15.96
N ILE A 277 9.58 18.91 15.06
CA ILE A 277 9.87 20.36 15.07
C ILE A 277 9.41 21.00 16.38
N GLN A 278 8.22 20.66 16.87
CA GLN A 278 7.70 21.13 18.14
C GLN A 278 8.54 20.60 19.33
N GLY A 279 8.92 19.32 19.30
CA GLY A 279 9.83 18.73 20.30
C GLY A 279 11.20 19.41 20.33
N LEU A 280 11.74 19.76 19.17
CA LEU A 280 13.03 20.47 19.03
C LEU A 280 12.93 21.98 19.27
N ASN A 281 11.72 22.52 19.50
CA ASN A 281 11.46 23.96 19.59
C ASN A 281 11.98 24.72 18.35
N GLY A 282 11.68 24.18 17.16
CA GLY A 282 12.07 24.76 15.88
C GLY A 282 11.26 26.02 15.53
N THR A 283 11.67 26.73 14.45
CA THR A 283 10.98 27.93 13.98
C THR A 283 9.99 27.63 12.86
N ASN A 284 8.93 28.42 12.75
CA ASN A 284 7.97 28.40 11.64
C ASN A 284 8.42 29.25 10.43
N GLN A 285 9.47 30.05 10.54
CA GLN A 285 9.94 31.00 9.52
C GLN A 285 10.25 30.32 8.19
N SER A 286 10.86 29.11 8.24
CA SER A 286 11.27 28.36 7.04
C SER A 286 10.10 27.90 6.15
N PHE A 287 8.88 27.92 6.67
CA PHE A 287 7.67 27.48 5.96
C PHE A 287 6.85 28.67 5.42
N HIS A 288 7.36 29.90 5.58
CA HIS A 288 6.65 31.10 5.14
C HIS A 288 6.41 31.09 3.63
N PRO A 289 5.20 31.41 3.13
CA PRO A 289 4.84 31.32 1.71
C PRO A 289 5.76 32.10 0.77
N PHE A 290 6.31 33.23 1.22
CA PHE A 290 7.23 34.06 0.43
C PHE A 290 8.44 33.25 -0.10
N ILE A 291 9.05 32.41 0.74
CA ILE A 291 10.21 31.59 0.36
C ILE A 291 9.85 30.66 -0.81
N HIS A 292 8.68 30.01 -0.71
CA HIS A 292 8.27 28.96 -1.64
C HIS A 292 7.59 29.51 -2.91
N GLN A 293 7.20 30.78 -2.91
CA GLN A 293 6.79 31.49 -4.13
C GLN A 293 7.98 31.80 -5.03
N LEU A 294 9.17 31.99 -4.47
CA LEU A 294 10.41 32.26 -5.23
C LEU A 294 11.04 30.99 -5.83
N LYS A 295 10.62 29.79 -5.40
CA LYS A 295 10.99 28.50 -5.97
C LYS A 295 9.73 27.59 -6.07
N PRO A 296 8.88 27.81 -7.08
CA PRO A 296 7.47 27.43 -7.05
C PRO A 296 7.17 25.99 -7.53
N HIS A 297 7.98 24.98 -7.16
CA HIS A 297 7.60 23.58 -7.38
C HIS A 297 6.34 23.23 -6.58
N SER A 298 5.41 22.50 -7.19
CA SER A 298 4.09 22.19 -6.61
C SER A 298 4.22 21.45 -5.27
N GLY A 299 5.00 20.39 -5.21
CA GLY A 299 5.22 19.61 -3.99
C GLY A 299 5.94 20.39 -2.91
N GLN A 300 6.90 21.28 -3.26
CA GLN A 300 7.56 22.14 -2.29
C GLN A 300 6.58 23.14 -1.67
N LYS A 301 5.75 23.78 -2.48
CA LYS A 301 4.71 24.72 -2.02
C LYS A 301 3.69 24.02 -1.12
N TRP A 302 3.25 22.83 -1.55
CA TRP A 302 2.34 22.00 -0.76
C TRP A 302 2.96 21.63 0.60
N SER A 303 4.18 21.09 0.63
CA SER A 303 4.86 20.68 1.86
C SER A 303 5.05 21.84 2.83
N ALA A 304 5.40 23.03 2.32
CA ALA A 304 5.54 24.25 3.12
C ALA A 304 4.19 24.67 3.71
N ALA A 305 3.14 24.68 2.92
CA ALA A 305 1.81 25.09 3.37
C ALA A 305 1.27 24.12 4.45
N GLN A 306 1.44 22.80 4.26
CA GLN A 306 1.03 21.83 5.27
C GLN A 306 1.78 22.03 6.57
N MET A 307 3.10 22.19 6.52
CA MET A 307 3.89 22.39 7.74
C MET A 307 3.54 23.72 8.42
N PHE A 308 3.38 24.79 7.66
CA PHE A 308 2.97 26.09 8.19
C PHE A 308 1.63 25.99 8.95
N ASN A 309 0.64 25.29 8.39
CA ASN A 309 -0.66 25.07 9.00
C ASN A 309 -0.58 24.15 10.23
N LEU A 310 0.21 23.07 10.15
CA LEU A 310 0.38 22.12 11.25
C LEU A 310 1.08 22.73 12.47
N LEU A 311 1.90 23.73 12.28
CA LEU A 311 2.60 24.43 13.37
C LEU A 311 1.83 25.65 13.91
N ALA A 312 0.76 26.07 13.22
CA ALA A 312 0.02 27.27 13.58
C ALA A 312 -0.64 27.14 14.97
N GLY A 313 -0.41 28.15 15.83
CA GLY A 313 -0.95 28.19 17.19
C GLY A 313 -0.22 27.32 18.21
N SER A 314 0.86 26.63 17.83
CA SER A 314 1.69 25.90 18.78
C SER A 314 2.51 26.83 19.66
N ARG A 315 2.51 26.56 20.97
CA ARG A 315 3.38 27.23 21.96
C ARG A 315 4.79 26.63 22.00
N LEU A 316 4.98 25.46 21.39
CA LEU A 316 6.25 24.72 21.35
C LEU A 316 7.14 25.13 20.16
N VAL A 317 6.67 26.03 19.30
CA VAL A 317 7.38 26.54 18.12
C VAL A 317 7.82 27.98 18.35
N ARG A 318 9.03 28.32 17.97
CA ARG A 318 9.47 29.72 17.93
C ARG A 318 8.77 30.44 16.78
N ASN A 319 7.96 31.45 17.11
CA ASN A 319 7.31 32.26 16.11
C ASN A 319 8.18 33.47 15.76
N GLU A 320 8.90 33.39 14.65
CA GLU A 320 9.83 34.43 14.19
C GLU A 320 9.25 35.32 13.07
N LEU A 321 7.94 35.23 12.82
CA LEU A 321 7.30 35.98 11.73
C LEU A 321 7.04 37.44 12.07
N ASP A 322 6.96 37.78 13.36
CA ASP A 322 6.70 39.13 13.87
C ASP A 322 7.97 39.95 14.16
N GLY A 323 9.15 39.36 13.96
CA GLY A 323 10.43 40.02 14.17
C GLY A 323 10.79 40.27 15.64
N SER A 324 10.04 39.71 16.59
CA SER A 324 10.23 39.92 18.04
C SER A 324 11.32 39.04 18.68
N HIS A 325 11.90 38.12 17.90
CA HIS A 325 12.85 37.13 18.43
C HIS A 325 14.23 37.72 18.76
N ASP A 326 14.75 37.43 19.94
CA ASP A 326 16.10 37.77 20.35
C ASP A 326 17.07 36.61 20.05
N TYR A 327 17.89 36.76 19.01
CA TYR A 327 18.82 35.73 18.52
C TYR A 327 20.11 35.60 19.35
N ARG A 328 20.30 36.33 20.45
CA ARG A 328 21.60 36.37 21.14
C ARG A 328 22.00 35.03 21.75
N ASP A 329 21.03 34.22 22.16
CA ASP A 329 21.26 32.92 22.81
C ASP A 329 20.80 31.72 21.97
N ASP A 330 20.23 31.96 20.76
CA ASP A 330 19.66 30.92 19.89
C ASP A 330 20.34 30.86 18.51
N LEU A 331 20.09 29.78 17.80
CA LEU A 331 20.50 29.66 16.38
C LEU A 331 19.66 30.63 15.54
N ILE A 332 20.34 31.42 14.70
CA ILE A 332 19.66 32.33 13.73
C ILE A 332 18.74 31.56 12.79
N GLN A 333 19.04 30.30 12.52
CA GLN A 333 18.27 29.42 11.64
C GLN A 333 18.36 27.97 12.12
N ASP A 334 17.28 27.22 11.92
CA ASP A 334 17.28 25.78 12.20
C ASP A 334 18.21 25.00 11.29
N ARG A 335 18.57 23.77 11.71
CA ARG A 335 19.35 22.83 10.88
C ARG A 335 18.59 22.43 9.63
N TYR A 336 19.31 21.94 8.63
CA TYR A 336 18.77 21.64 7.30
C TYR A 336 17.62 20.61 7.34
N SER A 337 17.67 19.63 8.23
CA SER A 337 16.59 18.64 8.35
C SER A 337 15.25 19.25 8.73
N LEU A 338 15.24 20.40 9.40
CA LEU A 338 14.02 21.15 9.73
C LEU A 338 13.71 22.17 8.62
N ARG A 339 14.64 23.12 8.37
CA ARG A 339 14.33 24.26 7.51
C ARG A 339 14.28 23.95 6.02
N CYS A 340 14.97 22.89 5.56
CA CYS A 340 14.92 22.46 4.16
C CYS A 340 13.87 21.37 3.90
N LEU A 341 12.98 21.08 4.87
CA LEU A 341 11.93 20.06 4.74
C LEU A 341 11.09 20.24 3.46
N PRO A 342 10.58 21.43 3.12
CA PRO A 342 9.77 21.57 1.91
C PRO A 342 10.53 21.27 0.63
N GLN A 343 11.82 21.63 0.55
CA GLN A 343 12.67 21.38 -0.61
C GLN A 343 13.00 19.89 -0.74
N TYR A 344 13.11 19.18 0.38
CA TYR A 344 13.38 17.75 0.40
C TYR A 344 12.13 16.91 0.07
N MET A 345 10.99 17.27 0.64
CA MET A 345 9.73 16.55 0.42
C MET A 345 9.07 16.87 -0.93
N GLY A 346 9.30 18.05 -1.46
CA GLY A 346 8.67 18.49 -2.71
C GLY A 346 8.76 17.49 -3.85
N PRO A 347 9.96 17.01 -4.24
CA PRO A 347 10.11 16.01 -5.31
C PRO A 347 9.40 14.68 -5.00
N ILE A 348 9.28 14.31 -3.72
CA ILE A 348 8.59 13.08 -3.30
C ILE A 348 7.08 13.23 -3.53
N VAL A 349 6.50 14.36 -3.13
CA VAL A 349 5.08 14.69 -3.33
C VAL A 349 4.74 14.69 -4.82
N ASP A 350 5.49 15.46 -5.62
CA ASP A 350 5.28 15.56 -7.06
C ASP A 350 5.40 14.18 -7.73
N GLY A 351 6.37 13.36 -7.29
CA GLY A 351 6.61 12.03 -7.83
C GLY A 351 5.51 11.02 -7.48
N ILE A 352 4.97 11.04 -6.26
CA ILE A 352 3.86 10.17 -5.86
C ILE A 352 2.59 10.53 -6.65
N GLU A 353 2.29 11.82 -6.84
CA GLU A 353 1.15 12.26 -7.65
C GLU A 353 1.28 11.87 -9.12
N GLU A 354 2.48 11.92 -9.68
CA GLU A 354 2.75 11.43 -11.05
C GLU A 354 2.50 9.93 -11.16
N ILE A 355 2.99 9.13 -10.21
CA ILE A 355 2.77 7.68 -10.18
C ILE A 355 1.27 7.38 -10.05
N LYS A 356 0.56 8.07 -9.13
CA LYS A 356 -0.90 7.94 -8.98
C LYS A 356 -1.62 8.12 -10.31
N ARG A 357 -1.30 9.20 -11.04
CA ARG A 357 -1.93 9.49 -12.33
C ARG A 357 -1.66 8.41 -13.38
N GLN A 358 -0.44 7.86 -13.43
CA GLN A 358 -0.08 6.76 -14.32
C GLN A 358 -0.84 5.48 -13.96
N ILE A 359 -0.95 5.15 -12.69
CA ILE A 359 -1.70 3.96 -12.23
C ILE A 359 -3.22 4.14 -12.48
N GLU A 360 -3.78 5.34 -12.36
CA GLU A 360 -5.19 5.59 -12.72
C GLU A 360 -5.48 5.38 -14.22
N VAL A 361 -4.49 5.62 -15.10
CA VAL A 361 -4.61 5.25 -16.51
C VAL A 361 -4.62 3.71 -16.68
N GLU A 362 -3.71 3.01 -16.02
CA GLU A 362 -3.68 1.53 -16.06
C GLU A 362 -4.97 0.90 -15.51
N ILE A 363 -5.54 1.45 -14.42
CA ILE A 363 -6.82 1.04 -13.84
C ILE A 363 -7.95 1.07 -14.88
N ASN A 364 -7.89 2.04 -15.82
CA ASN A 364 -8.94 2.31 -16.79
C ASN A 364 -8.59 1.88 -18.23
N SER A 365 -7.64 0.97 -18.37
CA SER A 365 -7.17 0.51 -19.67
C SER A 365 -7.70 -0.87 -20.07
N ALA A 366 -7.88 -1.09 -21.37
CA ALA A 366 -8.06 -2.42 -21.93
C ALA A 366 -6.69 -3.08 -22.05
N THR A 367 -6.33 -3.91 -21.08
CA THR A 367 -5.04 -4.61 -21.02
C THR A 367 -5.19 -6.06 -21.48
N ASP A 368 -5.09 -6.27 -22.78
CA ASP A 368 -5.25 -7.60 -23.44
C ASP A 368 -4.53 -7.61 -24.80
N ASN A 369 -4.44 -8.78 -25.43
CA ASN A 369 -3.98 -9.00 -26.79
C ASN A 369 -4.47 -10.37 -27.31
N PRO A 370 -4.96 -10.45 -28.58
CA PRO A 370 -5.30 -9.34 -29.46
C PRO A 370 -6.51 -8.54 -28.96
N LEU A 371 -6.59 -7.28 -29.37
CA LEU A 371 -7.76 -6.44 -29.14
C LEU A 371 -8.69 -6.48 -30.36
N ILE A 372 -9.98 -6.53 -30.10
CA ILE A 372 -11.02 -6.63 -31.11
C ILE A 372 -11.63 -5.24 -31.35
N ASP A 373 -11.52 -4.76 -32.58
CA ASP A 373 -12.20 -3.56 -33.06
C ASP A 373 -13.50 -3.98 -33.73
N VAL A 374 -14.58 -3.93 -32.96
CA VAL A 374 -15.91 -4.32 -33.42
C VAL A 374 -16.42 -3.42 -34.54
N GLN A 375 -16.07 -2.14 -34.53
CA GLN A 375 -16.55 -1.19 -35.55
C GLN A 375 -15.94 -1.47 -36.92
N ASN A 376 -14.66 -1.79 -36.96
CA ASN A 376 -13.93 -2.08 -38.18
C ASN A 376 -13.89 -3.58 -38.51
N GLN A 377 -14.52 -4.44 -37.72
CA GLN A 377 -14.50 -5.89 -37.85
C GLN A 377 -13.07 -6.43 -38.00
N ALA A 378 -12.17 -5.99 -37.12
CA ALA A 378 -10.74 -6.31 -37.16
C ALA A 378 -10.20 -6.74 -35.79
N SER A 379 -9.09 -7.47 -35.79
CA SER A 379 -8.30 -7.74 -34.58
C SER A 379 -6.89 -7.19 -34.75
N TYR A 380 -6.40 -6.52 -33.71
CA TYR A 380 -5.07 -5.92 -33.71
C TYR A 380 -4.18 -6.55 -32.64
N HIS A 381 -2.97 -6.92 -33.02
CA HIS A 381 -1.96 -7.49 -32.13
C HIS A 381 -1.07 -6.37 -31.62
N GLY A 382 -1.06 -6.18 -30.31
CA GLY A 382 -0.34 -5.09 -29.64
C GLY A 382 0.33 -5.55 -28.34
N GLY A 383 0.74 -4.59 -27.51
CA GLY A 383 1.47 -4.81 -26.28
C GLY A 383 0.81 -4.19 -25.04
N ASN A 384 -0.50 -3.98 -25.03
CA ASN A 384 -1.21 -3.36 -23.90
C ASN A 384 -1.14 -4.18 -22.59
N PHE A 385 -0.61 -5.37 -22.66
CA PHE A 385 -0.31 -6.24 -21.52
C PHE A 385 1.07 -5.99 -20.88
N LEU A 386 1.92 -5.14 -21.48
CA LEU A 386 3.26 -4.88 -20.95
C LEU A 386 3.18 -3.86 -19.80
N GLY A 387 3.48 -4.28 -18.59
CA GLY A 387 3.31 -3.48 -17.36
C GLY A 387 4.43 -2.47 -17.09
N GLN A 388 5.01 -1.82 -18.12
CA GLN A 388 6.20 -0.96 -17.94
C GLN A 388 5.91 0.28 -17.09
N TYR A 389 4.73 0.91 -17.20
CA TYR A 389 4.33 2.01 -16.35
C TYR A 389 4.24 1.61 -14.88
N VAL A 390 3.72 0.40 -14.61
CA VAL A 390 3.66 -0.15 -13.25
C VAL A 390 5.06 -0.44 -12.72
N GLY A 391 5.92 -1.11 -13.50
CA GLY A 391 7.28 -1.45 -13.09
C GLY A 391 8.11 -0.23 -12.70
N VAL A 392 8.18 0.76 -13.60
CA VAL A 392 8.91 2.02 -13.35
C VAL A 392 8.26 2.83 -12.23
N GLY A 393 6.92 2.88 -12.18
CA GLY A 393 6.19 3.58 -11.12
C GLY A 393 6.49 3.01 -9.74
N MET A 394 6.48 1.69 -9.59
CA MET A 394 6.74 1.02 -8.32
C MET A 394 8.22 1.06 -7.90
N ASP A 395 9.15 1.02 -8.85
CA ASP A 395 10.58 1.28 -8.57
C ASP A 395 10.77 2.69 -7.98
N ARG A 396 10.16 3.70 -8.58
CA ARG A 396 10.21 5.08 -8.09
C ARG A 396 9.49 5.26 -6.75
N LEU A 397 8.36 4.58 -6.54
CA LEU A 397 7.62 4.63 -5.27
C LEU A 397 8.50 4.15 -4.11
N ARG A 398 9.20 3.01 -4.29
CA ARG A 398 10.13 2.46 -3.30
C ARG A 398 11.29 3.41 -3.01
N TYR A 399 11.82 4.06 -4.03
CA TYR A 399 12.85 5.09 -3.87
C TYR A 399 12.34 6.27 -3.01
N TYR A 400 11.10 6.75 -3.24
CA TYR A 400 10.51 7.83 -2.44
C TYR A 400 10.25 7.42 -1.00
N ILE A 401 9.81 6.18 -0.76
CA ILE A 401 9.68 5.63 0.60
C ILE A 401 11.03 5.65 1.32
N GLY A 402 12.11 5.24 0.66
CA GLY A 402 13.47 5.31 1.21
C GLY A 402 13.90 6.74 1.57
N LEU A 403 13.54 7.74 0.76
CA LEU A 403 13.82 9.15 1.06
C LEU A 403 13.00 9.66 2.25
N LEU A 404 11.72 9.30 2.37
CA LEU A 404 10.90 9.64 3.54
C LEU A 404 11.49 9.06 4.82
N ALA A 405 11.89 7.80 4.80
CA ALA A 405 12.53 7.14 5.94
C ALA A 405 13.84 7.83 6.33
N LYS A 406 14.70 8.16 5.36
CA LYS A 406 15.94 8.89 5.59
C LYS A 406 15.72 10.24 6.27
N HIS A 407 14.68 10.97 5.91
CA HIS A 407 14.39 12.26 6.53
C HIS A 407 13.89 12.11 7.97
N LEU A 408 13.04 11.13 8.24
CA LEU A 408 12.60 10.82 9.61
C LEU A 408 13.77 10.35 10.49
N ASP A 409 14.72 9.58 9.95
CA ASP A 409 15.88 9.10 10.67
C ASP A 409 16.76 10.26 11.21
N VAL A 410 17.01 11.27 10.39
CA VAL A 410 17.78 12.44 10.85
C VAL A 410 17.03 13.26 11.89
N GLN A 411 15.70 13.27 11.89
CA GLN A 411 14.93 13.92 12.95
C GLN A 411 15.06 13.15 14.28
N ILE A 412 14.95 11.82 14.23
CA ILE A 412 15.17 10.95 15.40
C ILE A 412 16.58 11.18 15.96
N ALA A 413 17.61 11.19 15.11
CA ALA A 413 18.98 11.46 15.52
C ALA A 413 19.14 12.82 16.21
N SER A 414 18.44 13.86 15.71
CA SER A 414 18.46 15.19 16.32
C SER A 414 17.76 15.24 17.68
N LEU A 415 16.67 14.48 17.86
CA LEU A 415 15.90 14.42 19.10
C LEU A 415 16.67 13.73 20.23
N VAL A 416 17.44 12.69 19.94
CA VAL A 416 18.12 11.90 20.98
C VAL A 416 19.46 12.47 21.42
N ALA A 417 20.05 13.39 20.65
CA ALA A 417 21.38 13.97 20.91
C ALA A 417 21.23 15.31 21.67
N PRO A 418 21.72 15.42 22.92
CA PRO A 418 21.60 16.63 23.75
C PRO A 418 22.14 17.89 23.06
N GLU A 419 23.19 17.75 22.27
CA GLU A 419 23.82 18.84 21.53
C GLU A 419 22.91 19.47 20.48
N PHE A 420 21.82 18.76 20.10
CA PHE A 420 20.96 19.14 18.99
C PHE A 420 19.49 19.30 19.35
N ASN A 421 19.07 18.84 20.54
CA ASN A 421 17.65 18.75 20.92
C ASN A 421 17.16 19.93 21.77
N ASN A 422 17.95 20.99 21.92
CA ASN A 422 17.59 22.20 22.65
C ASN A 422 17.16 21.93 24.10
N GLY A 423 17.96 21.13 24.84
CA GLY A 423 17.80 20.90 26.27
C GLY A 423 16.82 19.79 26.67
N LEU A 424 16.46 18.90 25.76
CA LEU A 424 15.81 17.64 26.13
C LEU A 424 16.83 16.65 26.71
N SER A 425 16.34 15.66 27.47
CA SER A 425 17.19 14.61 28.03
C SER A 425 17.84 13.75 26.94
N PRO A 426 19.05 13.21 27.17
CA PRO A 426 19.67 12.25 26.26
C PRO A 426 18.74 11.07 25.97
N SER A 427 18.65 10.64 24.71
CA SER A 427 17.77 9.55 24.27
C SER A 427 16.31 9.71 24.73
N LEU A 428 15.87 10.93 25.03
CA LEU A 428 14.54 11.28 25.52
C LEU A 428 14.13 10.52 26.80
N VAL A 429 15.07 10.32 27.73
CA VAL A 429 14.80 9.70 29.04
C VAL A 429 13.71 10.48 29.76
N GLY A 430 12.64 9.83 30.19
CA GLY A 430 11.55 10.44 30.91
C GLY A 430 11.92 10.75 32.37
N ASN A 431 12.20 9.72 33.15
CA ASN A 431 12.60 9.84 34.55
C ASN A 431 14.14 9.90 34.67
N GLN A 432 14.67 11.12 34.75
CA GLN A 432 16.10 11.37 34.86
C GLN A 432 16.66 11.13 36.29
N GLU A 433 15.81 11.07 37.30
CA GLU A 433 16.21 10.77 38.68
C GLU A 433 16.66 9.31 38.83
N ARG A 434 16.16 8.43 37.97
CA ARG A 434 16.49 7.02 37.95
C ARG A 434 17.60 6.76 36.92
N THR A 435 18.85 6.75 37.35
CA THR A 435 20.05 6.70 36.50
C THR A 435 20.19 5.45 35.64
N VAL A 436 19.40 4.40 35.86
CA VAL A 436 19.39 3.17 35.07
C VAL A 436 18.50 3.26 33.82
N ASN A 437 17.69 4.31 33.70
CA ASN A 437 16.85 4.51 32.51
C ASN A 437 17.70 4.91 31.29
N MET A 438 17.43 4.26 30.16
CA MET A 438 18.06 4.50 28.87
C MET A 438 17.14 5.20 27.86
N GLY A 439 15.87 5.38 28.21
CA GLY A 439 14.86 6.02 27.37
C GLY A 439 14.62 5.28 26.06
N LEU A 440 14.61 6.01 24.95
CA LEU A 440 14.32 5.46 23.62
C LEU A 440 15.55 4.94 22.87
N LYS A 441 16.69 4.68 23.56
CA LYS A 441 17.92 4.19 22.93
C LYS A 441 17.69 2.87 22.15
N GLY A 442 17.00 1.90 22.76
CA GLY A 442 16.66 0.63 22.09
C GLY A 442 15.75 0.82 20.89
N LEU A 443 14.79 1.73 20.98
CA LEU A 443 13.89 2.08 19.89
C LEU A 443 14.63 2.72 18.70
N GLN A 444 15.64 3.56 18.97
CA GLN A 444 16.52 4.12 17.93
C GLN A 444 17.29 3.02 17.20
N ILE A 445 17.86 2.06 17.94
CA ILE A 445 18.57 0.90 17.35
C ILE A 445 17.63 0.08 16.46
N ALA A 446 16.40 -0.15 16.90
CA ALA A 446 15.39 -0.83 16.09
C ALA A 446 15.08 -0.05 14.79
N GLY A 447 14.90 1.27 14.86
CA GLY A 447 14.74 2.13 13.69
C GLY A 447 15.93 2.06 12.73
N ASN A 448 17.14 2.13 13.27
CA ASN A 448 18.38 2.04 12.48
C ASN A 448 18.55 0.68 11.79
N SER A 449 17.94 -0.40 12.29
CA SER A 449 17.95 -1.71 11.62
C SER A 449 17.00 -1.77 10.42
N ILE A 450 15.93 -0.99 10.45
CA ILE A 450 14.88 -0.96 9.40
C ILE A 450 15.27 -0.01 8.25
N MET A 451 15.82 1.14 8.57
CA MET A 451 16.07 2.21 7.61
C MET A 451 16.96 1.78 6.42
N PRO A 452 18.07 1.01 6.60
CA PRO A 452 18.86 0.51 5.48
C PRO A 452 18.08 -0.43 4.54
N LEU A 453 17.13 -1.21 5.06
CA LEU A 453 16.27 -2.07 4.23
C LEU A 453 15.39 -1.23 3.31
N LEU A 454 14.76 -0.17 3.82
CA LEU A 454 13.94 0.74 3.03
C LEU A 454 14.75 1.41 1.91
N THR A 455 16.01 1.78 2.19
CA THR A 455 16.93 2.29 1.18
C THR A 455 17.31 1.22 0.14
N PHE A 456 17.59 -0.01 0.58
CA PHE A 456 17.91 -1.14 -0.30
C PHE A 456 16.73 -1.47 -1.23
N TYR A 457 15.52 -1.55 -0.73
CA TYR A 457 14.31 -1.74 -1.52
C TYR A 457 14.07 -0.63 -2.55
N GLY A 458 14.62 0.56 -2.34
CA GLY A 458 14.57 1.68 -3.30
C GLY A 458 15.37 1.48 -4.58
N ASN A 459 16.14 0.38 -4.70
CA ASN A 459 16.82 0.04 -5.96
C ASN A 459 15.82 -0.43 -7.02
N SER A 460 16.02 0.04 -8.26
CA SER A 460 15.21 -0.39 -9.40
C SER A 460 15.47 -1.86 -9.75
N ILE A 461 14.45 -2.54 -10.27
CA ILE A 461 14.57 -3.88 -10.86
C ILE A 461 14.04 -3.96 -12.29
N ALA A 462 13.16 -3.04 -12.70
CA ALA A 462 12.57 -3.02 -14.02
C ALA A 462 13.60 -2.87 -15.17
N ASP A 463 14.77 -2.30 -14.88
CA ASP A 463 15.85 -2.00 -15.83
C ASP A 463 17.06 -2.94 -15.74
N ARG A 464 17.09 -3.89 -14.78
CA ARG A 464 18.35 -4.59 -14.43
C ARG A 464 18.42 -6.04 -14.85
N PHE A 465 17.29 -6.69 -14.99
CA PHE A 465 17.23 -8.14 -15.18
C PHE A 465 16.55 -8.50 -16.49
N PRO A 466 17.33 -8.69 -17.58
CA PRO A 466 16.78 -9.23 -18.81
C PRO A 466 16.35 -10.67 -18.58
N THR A 467 15.16 -11.01 -19.05
CA THR A 467 14.65 -12.38 -19.03
C THR A 467 14.20 -12.79 -20.43
N HIS A 468 14.29 -14.08 -20.69
CA HIS A 468 13.92 -14.67 -21.97
C HIS A 468 12.93 -15.80 -21.70
N ALA A 469 11.68 -15.63 -22.11
CA ALA A 469 10.64 -16.62 -21.94
C ALA A 469 9.97 -16.95 -23.27
N GLU A 470 9.28 -18.08 -23.33
CA GLU A 470 8.51 -18.56 -24.49
C GLU A 470 9.33 -18.54 -25.79
N GLN A 471 10.49 -19.19 -25.79
CA GLN A 471 11.42 -19.28 -26.94
C GLN A 471 11.76 -17.88 -27.51
N PHE A 472 12.06 -16.90 -26.63
CA PHE A 472 12.36 -15.52 -27.00
C PHE A 472 11.16 -14.70 -27.55
N ASN A 473 9.96 -15.24 -27.60
CA ASN A 473 8.79 -14.41 -27.92
C ASN A 473 8.60 -13.31 -26.90
N GLN A 474 8.82 -13.60 -25.61
CA GLN A 474 8.87 -12.61 -24.52
C GLN A 474 10.32 -12.16 -24.27
N ASN A 475 10.94 -11.51 -25.26
CA ASN A 475 12.33 -11.06 -25.21
C ASN A 475 12.52 -9.67 -24.59
N ILE A 476 11.46 -9.07 -24.09
CA ILE A 476 11.43 -7.89 -23.21
C ILE A 476 10.34 -8.07 -22.17
N ASN A 477 10.55 -7.53 -20.99
CA ASN A 477 9.57 -7.59 -19.90
C ASN A 477 9.65 -6.34 -19.03
N SER A 478 8.63 -6.08 -18.21
CA SER A 478 8.54 -4.89 -17.35
C SER A 478 9.02 -5.14 -15.93
N GLN A 479 9.12 -6.39 -15.48
CA GLN A 479 9.22 -6.75 -14.05
C GLN A 479 8.16 -6.05 -13.15
N GLY A 480 7.04 -5.60 -13.74
CA GLY A 480 6.03 -4.80 -13.06
C GLY A 480 5.43 -5.50 -11.84
N PHE A 481 5.19 -6.80 -11.96
CA PHE A 481 4.66 -7.60 -10.84
C PHE A 481 5.66 -7.73 -9.68
N ALA A 482 6.92 -8.03 -9.97
CA ALA A 482 7.97 -8.11 -8.96
C ALA A 482 8.22 -6.74 -8.30
N SER A 483 8.27 -5.66 -9.09
CA SER A 483 8.41 -4.30 -8.58
C SER A 483 7.24 -3.90 -7.67
N ALA A 484 6.00 -4.28 -8.02
CA ALA A 484 4.82 -4.02 -7.22
C ALA A 484 4.83 -4.81 -5.88
N ASN A 485 5.24 -6.09 -5.91
CA ASN A 485 5.42 -6.89 -4.68
C ASN A 485 6.49 -6.29 -3.75
N LEU A 486 7.65 -5.88 -4.30
CA LEU A 486 8.66 -5.19 -3.50
C LEU A 486 8.14 -3.86 -2.93
N ALA A 487 7.29 -3.13 -3.65
CA ALA A 487 6.64 -1.93 -3.13
C ALA A 487 5.69 -2.27 -1.98
N ARG A 488 4.93 -3.37 -2.07
CA ARG A 488 4.09 -3.86 -0.98
C ARG A 488 4.93 -4.16 0.28
N HIS A 489 6.07 -4.84 0.13
CA HIS A 489 6.99 -5.11 1.25
C HIS A 489 7.55 -3.79 1.83
N SER A 490 7.97 -2.85 1.00
CA SER A 490 8.46 -1.54 1.45
C SER A 490 7.42 -0.77 2.26
N VAL A 491 6.17 -0.77 1.82
CA VAL A 491 5.05 -0.13 2.54
C VAL A 491 4.88 -0.75 3.93
N GLY A 492 4.85 -2.08 4.04
CA GLY A 492 4.71 -2.77 5.33
C GLY A 492 5.87 -2.47 6.28
N ILE A 493 7.11 -2.45 5.78
CA ILE A 493 8.29 -2.09 6.57
C ILE A 493 8.22 -0.61 7.00
N PHE A 494 7.79 0.28 6.10
CA PHE A 494 7.70 1.71 6.40
C PHE A 494 6.58 2.02 7.41
N GLN A 495 5.51 1.24 7.48
CA GLN A 495 4.49 1.34 8.54
C GLN A 495 5.10 1.09 9.93
N GLN A 496 6.00 0.10 10.06
CA GLN A 496 6.73 -0.17 11.31
C GLN A 496 7.67 1.00 11.66
N TYR A 497 8.40 1.51 10.67
CA TYR A 497 9.29 2.64 10.88
C TYR A 497 8.54 3.93 11.25
N MET A 498 7.37 4.15 10.65
CA MET A 498 6.50 5.28 10.97
C MET A 498 6.00 5.22 12.42
N ALA A 499 5.65 4.02 12.92
CA ALA A 499 5.30 3.82 14.32
C ALA A 499 6.43 4.30 15.24
N ILE A 500 7.67 3.88 14.95
CA ILE A 500 8.87 4.32 15.70
C ILE A 500 9.01 5.84 15.65
N ALA A 501 8.94 6.46 14.48
CA ALA A 501 9.10 7.91 14.32
C ALA A 501 8.04 8.71 15.10
N LEU A 502 6.79 8.26 15.08
CA LEU A 502 5.69 8.87 15.84
C LEU A 502 5.89 8.76 17.35
N MET A 503 6.39 7.62 17.85
CA MET A 503 6.72 7.42 19.27
C MET A 503 7.78 8.42 19.74
N PHE A 504 8.83 8.65 18.93
CA PHE A 504 9.84 9.68 19.22
C PHE A 504 9.24 11.08 19.27
N GLY A 505 8.38 11.42 18.31
CA GLY A 505 7.71 12.72 18.26
C GLY A 505 6.85 12.97 19.50
N VAL A 506 6.06 11.99 19.92
CA VAL A 506 5.18 12.07 21.11
C VAL A 506 5.99 12.22 22.38
N GLN A 507 7.03 11.41 22.60
CA GLN A 507 7.89 11.54 23.77
C GLN A 507 8.59 12.91 23.82
N ALA A 508 9.06 13.40 22.67
CA ALA A 508 9.75 14.69 22.58
C ALA A 508 8.84 15.87 22.95
N VAL A 509 7.58 15.87 22.51
CA VAL A 509 6.67 16.98 22.84
C VAL A 509 6.23 16.95 24.31
N ASP A 510 6.07 15.77 24.93
CA ASP A 510 5.85 15.66 26.36
C ASP A 510 6.99 16.28 27.18
N LEU A 511 8.24 15.91 26.84
CA LEU A 511 9.43 16.43 27.52
C LEU A 511 9.61 17.94 27.24
N ARG A 512 9.34 18.40 26.01
CA ARG A 512 9.38 19.84 25.70
C ARG A 512 8.35 20.62 26.49
N THR A 513 7.14 20.10 26.65
CA THR A 513 6.09 20.71 27.47
C THR A 513 6.55 20.83 28.94
N TYR A 514 7.23 19.80 29.47
CA TYR A 514 7.79 19.87 30.81
C TYR A 514 8.89 20.92 30.96
N VAL A 515 9.76 21.06 29.97
CA VAL A 515 10.79 22.12 29.98
C VAL A 515 10.15 23.51 30.07
N MET A 516 9.06 23.75 29.34
CA MET A 516 8.40 25.05 29.23
C MET A 516 7.40 25.33 30.37
N ASP A 517 6.51 24.37 30.66
CA ASP A 517 5.34 24.57 31.52
C ASP A 517 5.35 23.69 32.78
N ARG A 518 6.39 22.87 33.01
CA ARG A 518 6.54 22.01 34.19
C ARG A 518 5.45 20.94 34.36
N HIS A 519 4.82 20.52 33.27
CA HIS A 519 3.95 19.35 33.19
C HIS A 519 4.15 18.62 31.84
N TYR A 520 3.66 17.37 31.73
CA TYR A 520 3.91 16.52 30.55
C TYR A 520 2.73 16.47 29.57
N ASP A 521 1.58 17.04 29.90
CA ASP A 521 0.42 17.02 29.00
C ASP A 521 0.58 18.07 27.89
N ALA A 522 0.97 17.62 26.70
CA ALA A 522 1.26 18.50 25.58
C ALA A 522 0.02 19.06 24.85
N ARG A 523 -1.20 18.61 25.16
CA ARG A 523 -2.43 18.98 24.42
C ARG A 523 -2.65 20.48 24.27
N ALA A 524 -2.41 21.23 25.35
CA ALA A 524 -2.60 22.68 25.36
C ALA A 524 -1.42 23.48 24.78
N CYS A 525 -0.30 22.82 24.53
CA CYS A 525 0.94 23.43 24.03
C CYS A 525 1.15 23.17 22.53
N LEU A 526 0.63 22.05 22.04
CA LEU A 526 0.64 21.69 20.62
C LEU A 526 -0.30 22.58 19.80
N SER A 527 -0.08 22.63 18.50
CA SER A 527 -1.10 23.14 17.58
C SER A 527 -2.37 22.27 17.62
N PRO A 528 -3.56 22.82 17.34
CA PRO A 528 -4.79 22.00 17.30
C PRO A 528 -4.70 20.78 16.38
N ALA A 529 -4.04 20.92 15.23
CA ALA A 529 -3.89 19.84 14.26
C ALA A 529 -2.96 18.72 14.77
N THR A 530 -1.82 19.05 15.35
CA THR A 530 -0.88 18.06 15.89
C THR A 530 -1.33 17.46 17.22
N ALA A 531 -2.16 18.18 18.00
CA ALA A 531 -2.77 17.67 19.22
C ALA A 531 -3.67 16.46 18.95
N ASN A 532 -4.41 16.45 17.81
CA ASN A 532 -5.22 15.29 17.40
C ASN A 532 -4.36 14.05 17.14
N LEU A 533 -3.26 14.19 16.40
CA LEU A 533 -2.32 13.10 16.14
C LEU A 533 -1.67 12.58 17.43
N TYR A 534 -1.23 13.47 18.29
CA TYR A 534 -0.67 13.15 19.60
C TYR A 534 -1.66 12.35 20.47
N VAL A 535 -2.91 12.79 20.58
CA VAL A 535 -3.95 12.10 21.35
C VAL A 535 -4.28 10.74 20.73
N ALA A 536 -4.45 10.67 19.40
CA ALA A 536 -4.77 9.43 18.69
C ALA A 536 -3.72 8.35 18.96
N LEU A 537 -2.43 8.68 18.89
CA LEU A 537 -1.36 7.73 19.19
C LEU A 537 -1.42 7.25 20.64
N ARG A 538 -1.55 8.17 21.60
CA ARG A 538 -1.62 7.86 23.03
C ARG A 538 -2.81 6.96 23.38
N GLU A 539 -3.95 7.14 22.70
CA GLU A 539 -5.13 6.29 22.86
C GLU A 539 -4.95 4.90 22.24
N VAL A 540 -4.32 4.80 21.07
CA VAL A 540 -4.06 3.52 20.40
C VAL A 540 -3.17 2.62 21.25
N VAL A 541 -2.17 3.17 21.91
CA VAL A 541 -1.29 2.43 22.82
C VAL A 541 -1.84 2.30 24.25
N GLY A 542 -3.06 2.79 24.52
CA GLY A 542 -3.70 2.69 25.84
C GLY A 542 -3.06 3.55 26.94
N GLN A 543 -2.31 4.59 26.58
CA GLN A 543 -1.64 5.49 27.52
C GLN A 543 -2.06 6.94 27.31
N PRO A 544 -3.24 7.36 27.78
CA PRO A 544 -3.74 8.73 27.60
C PRO A 544 -2.78 9.77 28.22
N PRO A 545 -2.72 11.00 27.68
CA PRO A 545 -1.85 12.06 28.19
C PRO A 545 -2.14 12.39 29.66
N THR A 546 -1.09 12.61 30.44
CA THR A 546 -1.17 13.01 31.85
C THR A 546 -0.23 14.17 32.16
N THR A 547 -0.52 14.94 33.21
CA THR A 547 0.34 16.06 33.64
C THR A 547 1.59 15.60 34.39
N ASN A 548 1.56 14.39 34.95
CA ASN A 548 2.59 13.92 35.88
C ASN A 548 3.71 13.11 35.24
N ARG A 549 3.47 12.53 34.06
CA ARG A 549 4.41 11.65 33.38
C ARG A 549 4.34 11.80 31.86
N PRO A 550 5.50 11.74 31.17
CA PRO A 550 5.53 11.66 29.71
C PRO A 550 5.03 10.30 29.21
N TYR A 551 5.04 10.11 27.91
CA TYR A 551 4.69 8.85 27.24
C TYR A 551 5.51 7.66 27.78
N ILE A 552 6.82 7.81 27.86
CA ILE A 552 7.72 6.82 28.43
C ILE A 552 8.35 7.43 29.69
N TRP A 553 8.03 6.87 30.87
CA TRP A 553 8.57 7.32 32.13
C TRP A 553 9.76 6.51 32.59
N ASN A 554 9.56 5.24 32.91
CA ASN A 554 10.65 4.29 33.23
C ASN A 554 10.68 3.18 32.19
N ASP A 555 11.86 2.72 31.84
CA ASP A 555 12.06 1.71 30.79
C ASP A 555 11.34 0.39 31.07
N CYS A 556 11.15 0.02 32.35
CA CYS A 556 10.54 -1.26 32.76
C CYS A 556 8.99 -1.21 32.87
N GLU A 557 8.34 -0.12 32.52
CA GLU A 557 6.88 0.04 32.70
C GLU A 557 6.06 -0.35 31.45
N GLN A 558 6.69 -0.53 30.28
CA GLN A 558 5.99 -0.88 29.04
C GLN A 558 6.84 -1.66 28.05
N SER A 559 6.17 -2.39 27.14
CA SER A 559 6.77 -3.09 26.01
C SER A 559 6.69 -2.23 24.75
N LEU A 560 7.81 -1.71 24.26
CA LEU A 560 7.82 -0.82 23.09
C LEU A 560 7.51 -1.55 21.78
N ASP A 561 7.79 -2.84 21.69
CA ASP A 561 7.46 -3.72 20.57
C ASP A 561 5.93 -3.89 20.41
N GLU A 562 5.18 -4.01 21.51
CA GLU A 562 3.71 -4.01 21.49
C GLU A 562 3.16 -2.68 20.99
N HIS A 563 3.74 -1.56 21.42
CA HIS A 563 3.35 -0.24 20.93
C HIS A 563 3.61 -0.07 19.42
N ILE A 564 4.78 -0.53 18.92
CA ILE A 564 5.06 -0.53 17.48
C ILE A 564 4.00 -1.33 16.73
N ALA A 565 3.68 -2.55 17.22
CA ALA A 565 2.70 -3.42 16.58
C ALA A 565 1.29 -2.79 16.56
N LEU A 566 0.84 -2.19 17.67
CA LEU A 566 -0.47 -1.52 17.76
C LEU A 566 -0.56 -0.32 16.81
N ILE A 567 0.45 0.54 16.79
CA ILE A 567 0.48 1.72 15.93
C ILE A 567 0.54 1.31 14.45
N ALA A 568 1.39 0.36 14.09
CA ALA A 568 1.50 -0.11 12.71
C ALA A 568 0.20 -0.78 12.24
N ALA A 569 -0.47 -1.54 13.10
CA ALA A 569 -1.77 -2.16 12.81
C ALA A 569 -2.87 -1.10 12.62
N ASP A 570 -2.91 -0.06 13.47
CA ASP A 570 -3.84 1.07 13.32
C ASP A 570 -3.63 1.82 12.00
N ILE A 571 -2.36 2.08 11.63
CA ILE A 571 -2.00 2.71 10.35
C ILE A 571 -2.48 1.85 9.17
N ALA A 572 -2.19 0.55 9.19
CA ALA A 572 -2.57 -0.37 8.13
C ALA A 572 -4.09 -0.50 7.97
N ALA A 573 -4.84 -0.39 9.07
CA ALA A 573 -6.30 -0.45 9.10
C ALA A 573 -6.98 0.89 8.74
N GLY A 574 -6.24 1.99 8.57
CA GLY A 574 -6.82 3.33 8.42
C GLY A 574 -7.51 3.83 9.68
N GLY A 575 -6.96 3.48 10.86
CA GLY A 575 -7.54 3.73 12.17
C GLY A 575 -7.40 5.17 12.65
N ARG A 576 -7.40 5.35 13.97
CA ARG A 576 -7.44 6.68 14.62
C ARG A 576 -6.26 7.58 14.26
N ILE A 577 -5.06 7.00 14.15
CA ILE A 577 -3.84 7.75 13.80
C ILE A 577 -3.95 8.31 12.38
N VAL A 578 -4.47 7.51 11.44
CA VAL A 578 -4.70 7.94 10.05
C VAL A 578 -5.80 9.00 10.00
N GLN A 579 -6.88 8.83 10.78
CA GLN A 579 -7.96 9.82 10.87
C GLN A 579 -7.46 11.19 11.35
N ALA A 580 -6.53 11.21 12.29
CA ALA A 580 -5.97 12.44 12.85
C ALA A 580 -5.17 13.27 11.81
N VAL A 581 -4.71 12.67 10.71
CA VAL A 581 -4.02 13.37 9.61
C VAL A 581 -4.88 13.55 8.36
N ASN A 582 -6.16 13.23 8.44
CA ASN A 582 -7.08 13.26 7.30
C ASN A 582 -7.19 14.65 6.66
N ASP A 583 -7.04 15.73 7.43
CA ASP A 583 -7.08 17.10 6.92
C ASP A 583 -5.88 17.42 5.99
N ILE A 584 -4.79 16.67 6.08
CA ILE A 584 -3.62 16.80 5.19
C ILE A 584 -3.87 16.07 3.87
N LEU A 585 -4.57 14.92 3.89
CA LEU A 585 -4.77 14.05 2.72
C LEU A 585 -5.57 14.69 1.57
N PRO A 586 -6.66 15.45 1.81
CA PRO A 586 -7.44 16.06 0.74
C PRO A 586 -6.65 17.03 -0.13
N SER A 587 -5.60 17.63 0.40
CA SER A 587 -4.75 18.56 -0.33
C SER A 587 -3.72 17.88 -1.26
N LEU A 588 -3.65 16.53 -1.24
CA LEU A 588 -2.90 15.69 -2.18
C LEU A 588 -3.73 15.30 -3.44
N LYS A 589 -4.77 16.07 -3.76
CA LYS A 589 -5.62 15.84 -4.94
C LYS A 589 -4.93 16.24 -6.23
#